data_06e799fcf836297829873cbe197f60ac
#
_entry.id   06e799fcf836297829873cbe197f60ac
#
_cell.length_a   1.000
_cell.length_b   1.000
_cell.length_c   1.000
_cell.angle_alpha   90.00
_cell.angle_beta   90.00
_cell.angle_gamma   90.00
#
_symmetry.space_group_name_H-M   'P 1'
#
loop_
_entity.id
_entity.type
_entity.pdbx_description
1 polymer ?
#
loop_
_entity_poly.entity_id
_entity_poly.type
_entity_poly.pdbx_seq_one_letter_code
_entity_poly.pdbx_strand_id
1 'polypeptide(L)'
;MIREARHPLVLIGNGANRKLTQKMLRELIDKLRIPFIDTQMGKGVVDESHPLFIGTAALSAKDYLHRAIQAADVIINVGHDVIEKPPFVMSRSGTSRVIHINFTSAQVDEVYFPHHEVVGDIANAVWQIKERLEAQPHWDFEYFSKVRADLQAHLTRECENPSFPLLPQRIGT
;
A
#
# COMPACT_ATOMS: atom_id res chain seq x y z
N MET A 1 -0.34 -15.52 -9.40
CA MET A 1 -1.06 -14.68 -8.44
C MET A 1 -1.06 -13.22 -8.90
N ILE A 2 0.09 -12.48 -8.98
CA ILE A 2 0.07 -11.07 -9.41
C ILE A 2 -0.42 -10.91 -10.86
N ARG A 3 0.07 -11.73 -11.80
CA ARG A 3 -0.38 -11.70 -13.21
C ARG A 3 -1.88 -11.92 -13.40
N GLU A 4 -2.48 -12.73 -12.56
CA GLU A 4 -3.90 -13.09 -12.64
C GLU A 4 -4.82 -12.14 -11.86
N ALA A 5 -4.22 -11.24 -11.08
CA ALA A 5 -4.96 -10.23 -10.35
C ALA A 5 -5.71 -9.31 -11.30
N ARG A 6 -6.82 -8.75 -10.85
CA ARG A 6 -7.54 -7.70 -11.53
C ARG A 6 -7.26 -6.33 -10.92
N HIS A 7 -7.09 -6.30 -9.62
CA HIS A 7 -6.89 -5.10 -8.82
C HIS A 7 -5.69 -5.24 -7.87
N PRO A 8 -4.46 -5.46 -8.40
CA PRO A 8 -3.28 -5.57 -7.54
C PRO A 8 -2.96 -4.22 -6.89
N LEU A 9 -2.50 -4.28 -5.63
CA LEU A 9 -2.13 -3.12 -4.83
C LEU A 9 -0.80 -3.39 -4.11
N VAL A 10 0.10 -2.41 -4.09
CA VAL A 10 1.32 -2.48 -3.26
C VAL A 10 1.06 -1.78 -1.93
N LEU A 11 1.35 -2.45 -0.82
CA LEU A 11 1.38 -1.87 0.52
C LEU A 11 2.83 -1.83 1.01
N ILE A 12 3.30 -0.64 1.41
CA ILE A 12 4.70 -0.40 1.78
C ILE A 12 4.78 -0.12 3.28
N GLY A 13 5.50 -0.97 4.00
CA GLY A 13 5.72 -0.83 5.44
C GLY A 13 7.17 -0.47 5.80
N ASN A 14 7.45 -0.40 7.11
CA ASN A 14 8.71 0.02 7.68
C ASN A 14 9.94 -0.75 7.17
N GLY A 15 9.85 -2.06 7.00
CA GLY A 15 10.95 -2.90 6.54
C GLY A 15 11.47 -2.54 5.15
N ALA A 16 10.66 -1.83 4.36
CA ALA A 16 11.05 -1.34 3.03
C ALA A 16 11.90 -0.05 3.08
N ASN A 17 12.05 0.59 4.24
CA ASN A 17 12.78 1.86 4.39
C ASN A 17 14.30 1.66 4.37
N ARG A 18 14.80 1.16 3.24
CA ARG A 18 16.22 0.95 2.95
C ARG A 18 16.54 1.41 1.54
N LYS A 19 17.66 2.10 1.36
CA LYS A 19 18.06 2.76 0.11
C LYS A 19 17.90 1.90 -1.15
N LEU A 20 18.34 0.63 -1.11
CA LEU A 20 18.22 -0.27 -2.25
C LEU A 20 16.77 -0.72 -2.48
N THR A 21 16.04 -1.00 -1.42
CA THR A 21 14.61 -1.36 -1.50
C THR A 21 13.78 -0.21 -2.07
N GLN A 22 14.01 1.02 -1.63
CA GLN A 22 13.37 2.22 -2.17
C GLN A 22 13.58 2.34 -3.68
N LYS A 23 14.82 2.14 -4.14
CA LYS A 23 15.14 2.16 -5.57
C LYS A 23 14.37 1.08 -6.33
N MET A 24 14.40 -0.16 -5.84
CA MET A 24 13.74 -1.29 -6.51
C MET A 24 12.22 -1.15 -6.52
N LEU A 25 11.61 -0.64 -5.44
CA LEU A 25 10.17 -0.37 -5.38
C LEU A 25 9.75 0.71 -6.37
N ARG A 26 10.50 1.81 -6.46
CA ARG A 26 10.23 2.85 -7.45
C ARG A 26 10.26 2.30 -8.86
N GLU A 27 11.32 1.58 -9.23
CA GLU A 27 11.46 0.97 -10.54
C GLU A 27 10.35 -0.05 -10.85
N LEU A 28 9.90 -0.83 -9.85
CA LEU A 28 8.80 -1.78 -9.99
C LEU A 28 7.47 -1.04 -10.24
N ILE A 29 7.18 -0.02 -9.45
CA ILE A 29 5.95 0.79 -9.55
C ILE A 29 5.91 1.50 -10.90
N ASP A 30 7.02 2.11 -11.33
CA ASP A 30 7.13 2.78 -12.63
C ASP A 30 6.91 1.81 -13.79
N LYS A 31 7.50 0.61 -13.72
CA LYS A 31 7.38 -0.41 -14.78
C LYS A 31 5.97 -1.02 -14.83
N LEU A 32 5.43 -1.43 -13.68
CA LEU A 32 4.18 -2.18 -13.64
C LEU A 32 2.94 -1.30 -13.57
N ARG A 33 3.11 -0.04 -13.20
CA ARG A 33 2.01 0.92 -13.05
C ARG A 33 0.98 0.52 -11.98
N ILE A 34 1.37 -0.33 -11.01
CA ILE A 34 0.51 -0.75 -9.91
C ILE A 34 0.41 0.38 -8.89
N PRO A 35 -0.81 0.81 -8.49
CA PRO A 35 -1.01 1.76 -7.41
C PRO A 35 -0.42 1.27 -6.09
N PHE A 36 -0.03 2.22 -5.24
CA PHE A 36 0.53 1.89 -3.94
C PHE A 36 0.00 2.80 -2.83
N ILE A 37 0.00 2.24 -1.65
CA ILE A 37 -0.20 2.91 -0.37
C ILE A 37 1.00 2.63 0.52
N ASP A 38 1.26 3.49 1.47
CA ASP A 38 2.20 3.22 2.54
C ASP A 38 1.51 3.17 3.91
N THR A 39 2.20 2.61 4.88
CA THR A 39 1.86 2.73 6.29
C THR A 39 2.50 4.00 6.86
N GLN A 40 2.12 4.40 8.08
CA GLN A 40 2.75 5.53 8.76
C GLN A 40 4.28 5.37 8.88
N MET A 41 4.77 4.13 9.06
CA MET A 41 6.20 3.83 9.17
C MET A 41 6.87 3.60 7.80
N GLY A 42 6.07 3.40 6.77
CA GLY A 42 6.51 3.26 5.37
C GLY A 42 6.62 4.58 4.60
N LYS A 43 6.22 5.71 5.21
CA LYS A 43 6.28 7.04 4.59
C LYS A 43 7.69 7.36 4.09
N GLY A 44 7.74 7.95 2.87
CA GLY A 44 9.00 8.36 2.25
C GLY A 44 9.81 7.24 1.59
N VAL A 45 9.37 5.99 1.63
CA VAL A 45 10.00 4.88 0.90
C VAL A 45 9.90 5.09 -0.61
N VAL A 46 8.72 5.46 -1.08
CA VAL A 46 8.48 5.98 -2.44
C VAL A 46 7.90 7.37 -2.29
N ASP A 47 8.22 8.26 -3.21
CA ASP A 47 7.77 9.65 -3.16
C ASP A 47 6.23 9.73 -3.16
N GLU A 48 5.67 10.42 -2.18
CA GLU A 48 4.23 10.61 -2.02
C GLU A 48 3.62 11.54 -3.09
N SER A 49 4.45 12.29 -3.82
CA SER A 49 4.02 13.04 -5.01
C SER A 49 3.77 12.14 -6.24
N HIS A 50 4.19 10.88 -6.18
CA HIS A 50 4.06 9.94 -7.30
C HIS A 50 2.59 9.78 -7.74
N PRO A 51 2.28 9.82 -9.05
CA PRO A 51 0.90 9.78 -9.55
C PRO A 51 0.11 8.51 -9.18
N LEU A 52 0.78 7.42 -8.85
CA LEU A 52 0.16 6.16 -8.42
C LEU A 52 0.05 6.03 -6.89
N PHE A 53 0.54 7.01 -6.13
CA PHE A 53 0.35 7.04 -4.68
C PHE A 53 -1.11 7.35 -4.35
N ILE A 54 -1.74 6.53 -3.53
CA ILE A 54 -3.13 6.72 -3.11
C ILE A 54 -3.19 7.49 -1.78
N GLY A 55 -2.30 7.17 -0.85
CA GLY A 55 -2.21 7.81 0.45
C GLY A 55 -1.56 6.91 1.50
N THR A 56 -1.46 7.43 2.73
CA THR A 56 -0.92 6.71 3.90
C THR A 56 -2.04 6.07 4.70
N ALA A 57 -2.00 4.75 4.85
CA ALA A 57 -2.98 3.99 5.61
C ALA A 57 -2.76 4.17 7.12
N ALA A 58 -3.83 4.53 7.84
CA ALA A 58 -3.83 4.60 9.30
C ALA A 58 -4.35 3.30 9.93
N LEU A 59 -4.16 3.19 11.23
CA LEU A 59 -4.68 2.05 12.02
C LEU A 59 -6.18 2.17 12.35
N SER A 60 -6.79 3.32 12.07
CA SER A 60 -8.21 3.56 12.34
C SER A 60 -9.10 2.75 11.40
N ALA A 61 -10.11 2.08 11.95
CA ALA A 61 -11.10 1.33 11.18
C ALA A 61 -11.94 2.19 10.21
N LYS A 62 -11.92 3.52 10.35
CA LYS A 62 -12.63 4.48 9.50
C LYS A 62 -11.74 5.17 8.48
N ASP A 63 -10.53 4.67 8.27
CA ASP A 63 -9.61 5.23 7.28
C ASP A 63 -10.17 5.06 5.85
N TYR A 64 -10.08 6.13 5.07
CA TYR A 64 -10.46 6.13 3.64
C TYR A 64 -9.73 5.07 2.83
N LEU A 65 -8.46 4.82 3.14
CA LEU A 65 -7.61 3.89 2.39
C LEU A 65 -7.98 2.42 2.61
N HIS A 66 -8.67 2.09 3.69
CA HIS A 66 -9.18 0.74 3.88
C HIS A 66 -10.10 0.30 2.74
N ARG A 67 -10.80 1.24 2.08
CA ARG A 67 -11.60 0.97 0.88
C ARG A 67 -10.74 0.48 -0.29
N ALA A 68 -9.55 1.09 -0.48
CA ALA A 68 -8.61 0.65 -1.51
C ALA A 68 -8.06 -0.75 -1.19
N ILE A 69 -7.69 -1.00 0.08
CA ILE A 69 -7.19 -2.30 0.52
C ILE A 69 -8.28 -3.39 0.32
N GLN A 70 -9.52 -3.09 0.68
CA GLN A 70 -10.66 -4.02 0.53
C GLN A 70 -11.01 -4.31 -0.94
N ALA A 71 -10.78 -3.35 -1.84
CA ALA A 71 -11.03 -3.51 -3.27
C ALA A 71 -9.92 -4.30 -3.99
N ALA A 72 -8.74 -4.39 -3.39
CA ALA A 72 -7.63 -5.16 -3.96
C ALA A 72 -7.92 -6.66 -3.88
N ASP A 73 -7.72 -7.38 -4.97
CA ASP A 73 -7.77 -8.85 -5.00
C ASP A 73 -6.40 -9.49 -4.70
N VAL A 74 -5.31 -8.75 -4.91
CA VAL A 74 -3.96 -9.12 -4.51
C VAL A 74 -3.27 -7.93 -3.84
N ILE A 75 -2.80 -8.13 -2.62
CA ILE A 75 -2.00 -7.15 -1.88
C ILE A 75 -0.55 -7.63 -1.86
N ILE A 76 0.35 -6.84 -2.44
CA ILE A 76 1.80 -7.06 -2.40
C ILE A 76 2.32 -6.25 -1.21
N ASN A 77 2.46 -6.91 -0.07
CA ASN A 77 2.82 -6.27 1.19
C ASN A 77 4.34 -6.35 1.39
N VAL A 78 5.01 -5.20 1.31
CA VAL A 78 6.47 -5.09 1.30
C VAL A 78 6.97 -4.46 2.59
N GLY A 79 7.70 -5.23 3.38
CA GLY A 79 8.31 -4.76 4.63
C GLY A 79 7.30 -4.46 5.73
N HIS A 80 6.17 -5.15 5.74
CA HIS A 80 5.13 -4.97 6.75
C HIS A 80 5.58 -5.46 8.13
N ASP A 81 5.29 -4.67 9.16
CA ASP A 81 5.48 -5.02 10.55
C ASP A 81 4.13 -5.30 11.22
N VAL A 82 4.16 -6.17 12.21
CA VAL A 82 3.00 -6.51 13.05
C VAL A 82 2.34 -5.27 13.69
N ILE A 83 3.13 -4.26 14.01
CA ILE A 83 2.69 -2.99 14.62
C ILE A 83 1.90 -2.11 13.64
N GLU A 84 2.11 -2.29 12.34
CA GLU A 84 1.54 -1.45 11.29
C GLU A 84 0.28 -2.02 10.66
N LYS A 85 -0.34 -3.00 11.28
CA LYS A 85 -1.49 -3.70 10.70
C LYS A 85 -2.66 -2.75 10.43
N PRO A 86 -3.09 -2.63 9.17
CA PRO A 86 -4.44 -2.17 8.90
C PRO A 86 -5.41 -3.20 9.51
N PRO A 87 -6.26 -2.82 10.45
CA PRO A 87 -7.14 -3.77 11.10
C PRO A 87 -8.11 -4.38 10.09
N PHE A 88 -8.34 -5.68 10.19
CA PHE A 88 -9.44 -6.43 9.57
C PHE A 88 -9.41 -6.67 8.06
N VAL A 89 -8.45 -6.15 7.31
CA VAL A 89 -8.51 -6.16 5.83
C VAL A 89 -7.67 -7.24 5.17
N MET A 90 -6.71 -7.84 5.88
CA MET A 90 -5.83 -8.90 5.35
C MET A 90 -6.01 -10.22 6.13
N SER A 91 -7.19 -10.45 6.69
CA SER A 91 -7.52 -11.66 7.42
C SER A 91 -7.71 -12.87 6.51
N ARG A 92 -7.64 -14.07 7.07
CA ARG A 92 -7.88 -15.33 6.36
C ARG A 92 -9.25 -15.41 5.67
N SER A 93 -10.26 -14.79 6.26
CA SER A 93 -11.63 -14.73 5.70
C SER A 93 -11.82 -13.61 4.69
N GLY A 94 -10.80 -12.78 4.46
CA GLY A 94 -10.82 -11.70 3.47
C GLY A 94 -10.86 -12.23 2.05
N THR A 95 -11.33 -11.40 1.12
CA THR A 95 -11.38 -11.71 -0.32
C THR A 95 -10.03 -11.50 -1.01
N SER A 96 -9.13 -10.75 -0.38
CA SER A 96 -7.82 -10.39 -0.93
C SER A 96 -6.77 -11.46 -0.63
N ARG A 97 -5.97 -11.79 -1.64
CA ARG A 97 -4.78 -12.64 -1.46
C ARG A 97 -3.58 -11.77 -1.11
N VAL A 98 -2.89 -12.11 -0.01
CA VAL A 98 -1.77 -11.33 0.51
C VAL A 98 -0.45 -12.04 0.20
N ILE A 99 0.50 -11.31 -0.38
CA ILE A 99 1.88 -11.71 -0.57
C ILE A 99 2.72 -10.92 0.43
N HIS A 100 3.37 -11.59 1.36
CA HIS A 100 4.26 -11.00 2.35
C HIS A 100 5.70 -11.06 1.86
N ILE A 101 6.34 -9.90 1.68
CA ILE A 101 7.75 -9.79 1.29
C ILE A 101 8.49 -9.08 2.41
N ASN A 102 9.30 -9.82 3.16
CA ASN A 102 10.01 -9.25 4.30
C ASN A 102 11.29 -10.05 4.63
N PHE A 103 12.12 -9.50 5.50
CA PHE A 103 13.30 -10.17 6.07
C PHE A 103 12.93 -11.32 7.00
N THR A 104 11.75 -11.26 7.61
CA THR A 104 11.23 -12.24 8.56
C THR A 104 9.88 -12.77 8.13
N SER A 105 9.54 -13.98 8.57
CA SER A 105 8.21 -14.54 8.37
C SER A 105 7.14 -13.68 9.03
N ALA A 106 5.94 -13.71 8.45
CA ALA A 106 4.80 -13.02 8.98
C ALA A 106 4.40 -13.57 10.36
N GLN A 107 4.02 -12.66 11.25
CA GLN A 107 3.29 -13.06 12.46
C GLN A 107 1.81 -13.21 12.09
N VAL A 108 1.43 -14.46 11.87
CA VAL A 108 0.07 -14.82 11.46
C VAL A 108 -0.88 -14.72 12.64
N ASP A 109 -2.00 -14.04 12.44
CA ASP A 109 -3.10 -13.96 13.40
C ASP A 109 -4.46 -13.80 12.70
N GLU A 110 -5.50 -13.46 13.44
CA GLU A 110 -6.86 -13.32 12.90
C GLU A 110 -7.00 -12.18 11.88
N VAL A 111 -6.15 -11.14 11.97
CA VAL A 111 -6.25 -9.94 11.13
C VAL A 111 -5.20 -9.89 10.01
N TYR A 112 -4.16 -10.73 10.08
CA TYR A 112 -3.12 -10.80 9.06
C TYR A 112 -2.79 -12.25 8.71
N PHE A 113 -3.16 -12.65 7.50
CA PHE A 113 -2.93 -13.99 7.00
C PHE A 113 -2.36 -13.94 5.57
N PRO A 114 -1.03 -13.96 5.38
CA PRO A 114 -0.44 -14.02 4.05
C PRO A 114 -0.70 -15.38 3.40
N HIS A 115 -1.09 -15.34 2.12
CA HIS A 115 -1.27 -16.53 1.28
C HIS A 115 0.06 -17.02 0.68
N HIS A 116 1.04 -16.12 0.62
CA HIS A 116 2.37 -16.43 0.13
C HIS A 116 3.39 -15.57 0.84
N GLU A 117 4.51 -16.19 1.27
CA GLU A 117 5.61 -15.50 1.92
C GLU A 117 6.87 -15.55 1.07
N VAL A 118 7.56 -14.43 0.97
CA VAL A 118 8.90 -14.30 0.41
C VAL A 118 9.78 -13.74 1.50
N VAL A 119 10.43 -14.65 2.23
CA VAL A 119 11.30 -14.28 3.35
C VAL A 119 12.75 -14.18 2.88
N GLY A 120 13.37 -13.02 3.08
CA GLY A 120 14.75 -12.77 2.71
C GLY A 120 15.01 -11.30 2.38
N ASP A 121 15.97 -11.04 1.49
CA ASP A 121 16.28 -9.67 1.07
C ASP A 121 15.16 -9.08 0.23
N ILE A 122 14.52 -8.05 0.77
CA ILE A 122 13.36 -7.38 0.14
C ILE A 122 13.75 -6.77 -1.21
N ALA A 123 14.93 -6.12 -1.31
CA ALA A 123 15.33 -5.46 -2.54
C ALA A 123 15.54 -6.48 -3.67
N ASN A 124 16.14 -7.63 -3.34
CA ASN A 124 16.31 -8.73 -4.29
C ASN A 124 14.97 -9.33 -4.72
N ALA A 125 14.05 -9.55 -3.77
CA ALA A 125 12.70 -10.07 -4.08
C ALA A 125 11.94 -9.13 -5.02
N VAL A 126 11.92 -7.84 -4.72
CA VAL A 126 11.26 -6.81 -5.53
C VAL A 126 11.91 -6.72 -6.92
N TRP A 127 13.24 -6.75 -6.99
CA TRP A 127 13.96 -6.79 -8.26
C TRP A 127 13.58 -8.01 -9.10
N GLN A 128 13.54 -9.20 -8.51
CA GLN A 128 13.16 -10.41 -9.23
C GLN A 128 11.71 -10.37 -9.77
N ILE A 129 10.79 -9.78 -9.02
CA ILE A 129 9.40 -9.55 -9.48
C ILE A 129 9.42 -8.61 -10.67
N LYS A 130 10.12 -7.47 -10.55
CA LYS A 130 10.25 -6.48 -11.62
C LYS A 130 10.81 -7.07 -12.92
N GLU A 131 11.83 -7.94 -12.83
CA GLU A 131 12.46 -8.55 -14.02
C GLU A 131 11.53 -9.56 -14.72
N ARG A 132 10.63 -10.23 -13.97
CA ARG A 132 9.81 -11.32 -14.51
C ARG A 132 8.36 -10.95 -14.78
N LEU A 133 7.94 -9.75 -14.40
CA LEU A 133 6.56 -9.31 -14.51
C LEU A 133 6.47 -8.09 -15.42
N GLU A 134 5.46 -8.08 -16.29
CA GLU A 134 5.05 -6.94 -17.08
C GLU A 134 3.66 -6.47 -16.64
N ALA A 135 3.34 -5.20 -16.92
CA ALA A 135 2.00 -4.68 -16.71
C ALA A 135 0.98 -5.51 -17.53
N GLN A 136 -0.14 -5.82 -16.92
CA GLN A 136 -1.15 -6.66 -17.57
C GLN A 136 -2.31 -5.80 -18.07
N PRO A 137 -2.80 -6.04 -19.31
CA PRO A 137 -3.85 -5.21 -19.92
C PRO A 137 -5.22 -5.33 -19.23
N HIS A 138 -5.42 -6.36 -18.42
CA HIS A 138 -6.67 -6.59 -17.69
C HIS A 138 -6.67 -6.02 -16.27
N TRP A 139 -5.55 -5.43 -15.80
CA TRP A 139 -5.53 -4.72 -14.54
C TRP A 139 -6.39 -3.48 -14.59
N ASP A 140 -7.21 -3.29 -13.58
CA ASP A 140 -8.15 -2.18 -13.49
C ASP A 140 -7.90 -1.40 -12.19
N PHE A 141 -7.57 -0.13 -12.34
CA PHE A 141 -7.20 0.77 -11.24
C PHE A 141 -8.17 1.96 -11.09
N GLU A 142 -9.30 1.94 -11.78
CA GLU A 142 -10.26 3.06 -11.77
C GLU A 142 -10.75 3.34 -10.33
N TYR A 143 -11.08 2.28 -9.60
CA TYR A 143 -11.55 2.45 -8.23
C TYR A 143 -10.49 3.06 -7.30
N PHE A 144 -9.23 2.69 -7.45
CA PHE A 144 -8.13 3.29 -6.66
C PHE A 144 -7.95 4.77 -6.98
N SER A 145 -8.06 5.16 -8.24
CA SER A 145 -8.02 6.55 -8.67
C SER A 145 -9.17 7.36 -8.06
N LYS A 146 -10.37 6.76 -7.96
CA LYS A 146 -11.52 7.37 -7.29
C LYS A 146 -11.28 7.55 -5.79
N VAL A 147 -10.78 6.53 -5.10
CA VAL A 147 -10.44 6.63 -3.66
C VAL A 147 -9.44 7.75 -3.41
N ARG A 148 -8.40 7.87 -4.25
CA ARG A 148 -7.43 8.97 -4.19
C ARG A 148 -8.11 10.32 -4.36
N ALA A 149 -8.97 10.48 -5.36
CA ALA A 149 -9.68 11.73 -5.62
C ALA A 149 -10.61 12.12 -4.45
N ASP A 150 -11.33 11.15 -3.88
CA ASP A 150 -12.19 11.36 -2.72
C ASP A 150 -11.39 11.81 -1.50
N LEU A 151 -10.23 11.18 -1.25
CA LEU A 151 -9.33 11.56 -0.17
C LEU A 151 -8.80 12.99 -0.36
N GLN A 152 -8.35 13.33 -1.56
CA GLN A 152 -7.84 14.65 -1.88
C GLN A 152 -8.91 15.74 -1.69
N ALA A 153 -10.13 15.48 -2.17
CA ALA A 153 -11.26 16.38 -2.00
C ALA A 153 -11.66 16.55 -0.52
N HIS A 154 -11.52 15.49 0.30
CA HIS A 154 -11.73 15.57 1.74
C HIS A 154 -10.66 16.45 2.41
N LEU A 155 -9.39 16.20 2.12
CA LEU A 155 -8.28 16.98 2.69
C LEU A 155 -8.39 18.46 2.33
N THR A 156 -8.70 18.79 1.07
CA THR A 156 -8.90 20.18 0.64
C THR A 156 -10.01 20.86 1.44
N ARG A 157 -11.17 20.21 1.62
CA ARG A 157 -12.28 20.75 2.43
C ARG A 157 -11.90 20.98 3.88
N GLU A 158 -11.14 20.04 4.48
CA GLU A 158 -10.68 20.18 5.86
C GLU A 158 -9.64 21.31 6.01
N CYS A 159 -8.77 21.51 5.01
CA CYS A 159 -7.84 22.63 4.99
C CYS A 159 -8.55 23.98 4.92
N GLU A 160 -9.67 24.08 4.23
CA GLU A 160 -10.47 25.31 4.07
C GLU A 160 -11.44 25.55 5.24
N ASN A 161 -11.65 24.57 6.12
CA ASN A 161 -12.61 24.67 7.22
C ASN A 161 -12.14 25.73 8.27
N PRO A 162 -12.91 26.81 8.49
CA PRO A 162 -12.53 27.90 9.42
C PRO A 162 -12.77 27.56 10.89
N SER A 163 -13.16 26.33 11.24
CA SER A 163 -13.50 25.94 12.60
C SER A 163 -12.35 26.12 13.60
N PHE A 164 -12.70 26.38 14.85
CA PHE A 164 -11.79 26.37 15.98
C PHE A 164 -12.14 25.23 16.94
N PRO A 165 -11.18 24.48 17.49
CA PRO A 165 -9.73 24.59 17.28
C PRO A 165 -9.29 24.26 15.85
N LEU A 166 -8.13 24.78 15.44
CA LEU A 166 -7.56 24.54 14.11
C LEU A 166 -7.36 23.06 13.87
N LEU A 167 -7.82 22.59 12.73
CA LEU A 167 -7.60 21.20 12.31
C LEU A 167 -6.13 20.98 11.94
N PRO A 168 -5.54 19.78 12.25
CA PRO A 168 -4.14 19.49 11.92
C PRO A 168 -3.80 19.70 10.44
N GLN A 169 -4.75 19.46 9.53
CA GLN A 169 -4.62 19.63 8.09
C GLN A 169 -4.29 21.07 7.68
N ARG A 170 -4.69 22.07 8.48
CA ARG A 170 -4.40 23.50 8.24
C ARG A 170 -3.02 23.95 8.70
N ILE A 171 -2.30 23.12 9.43
CA ILE A 171 -0.98 23.48 9.98
C ILE A 171 0.12 23.14 8.96
N GLY A 172 -0.13 22.23 8.04
CA GLY A 172 0.84 21.74 7.05
C GLY A 172 0.72 22.35 5.66
N THR A 173 -0.12 23.37 5.49
CA THR A 173 -0.27 24.16 4.24
C THR A 173 0.40 25.56 4.42
#